data_ee1163a48a6579afa83c66bc26137d62
#
_entry.id   ee1163a48a6579afa83c66bc26137d62
#
_cell.length_a   1.000
_cell.length_b   1.000
_cell.length_c   1.000
_cell.angle_alpha   90.00
_cell.angle_beta   90.00
_cell.angle_gamma   90.00
#
_symmetry.space_group_name_H-M   'P 1'
#
loop_
_entity.id
_entity.type
_entity.pdbx_description
1 polymer ?
#
loop_
_entity_poly.entity_id
_entity_poly.type
_entity_poly.pdbx_seq_one_letter_code
_entity_poly.pdbx_strand_id
1 'polypeptide(L)'
;KVVTRLGFASVTSYTWIHHFVMDSAAGSTLAYSAAASANYALWDEYQHKFGVPYHPNVSVGWDSTPRTQQNVPHQVGPYPWYAVLEGNTPAAFQTALARAQQYLKRPDVSQKILTINAWNEWTEGSYLLPDTVNGTAHLEAIQNVFRPVRAAADD
;
A
#
# COMPACT_ATOMS: atom_id res chain seq x y z
N LYS A 1 -3.28 14.41 -18.22
CA LYS A 1 -4.02 15.46 -18.94
C LYS A 1 -4.81 16.34 -17.97
N VAL A 2 -5.64 15.83 -17.06
CA VAL A 2 -6.22 16.66 -15.97
C VAL A 2 -5.13 17.06 -14.97
N VAL A 3 -4.32 16.10 -14.53
CA VAL A 3 -3.20 16.27 -13.60
C VAL A 3 -2.25 17.37 -14.08
N THR A 4 -1.81 17.28 -15.33
CA THR A 4 -0.90 18.27 -15.95
C THR A 4 -1.54 19.67 -16.08
N ARG A 5 -2.84 19.72 -16.41
CA ARG A 5 -3.59 21.00 -16.48
C ARG A 5 -3.74 21.68 -15.14
N LEU A 6 -3.82 20.91 -14.06
CA LEU A 6 -3.89 21.42 -12.69
C LEU A 6 -2.53 21.77 -12.09
N GLY A 7 -1.43 21.54 -12.84
CA GLY A 7 -0.07 21.91 -12.42
C GLY A 7 0.56 20.97 -11.39
N PHE A 8 0.05 19.74 -11.23
CA PHE A 8 0.69 18.76 -10.33
C PHE A 8 2.03 18.30 -10.89
N ALA A 9 3.05 18.26 -10.06
CA ALA A 9 4.39 17.80 -10.42
C ALA A 9 4.52 16.27 -10.45
N SER A 10 3.68 15.56 -9.71
CA SER A 10 3.67 14.09 -9.61
C SER A 10 2.34 13.59 -9.05
N VAL A 11 2.13 12.28 -9.06
CA VAL A 11 0.95 11.60 -8.50
C VAL A 11 1.34 10.35 -7.72
N THR A 12 0.49 9.93 -6.81
CA THR A 12 0.56 8.65 -6.10
C THR A 12 -0.85 8.10 -5.87
N SER A 13 -0.95 6.83 -5.50
CA SER A 13 -2.19 6.27 -4.95
C SER A 13 -2.23 6.50 -3.43
N TYR A 14 -3.44 6.64 -2.87
CA TYR A 14 -3.61 6.75 -1.42
C TYR A 14 -3.49 5.38 -0.75
N THR A 15 -4.28 4.41 -1.22
CA THR A 15 -4.30 3.03 -0.69
C THR A 15 -4.68 2.04 -1.79
N TRP A 16 -4.30 0.78 -1.61
CA TRP A 16 -4.53 -0.27 -2.58
C TRP A 16 -6.00 -0.61 -2.77
N ILE A 17 -6.78 -0.57 -1.70
CA ILE A 17 -8.19 -1.00 -1.73
C ILE A 17 -9.04 -0.18 -2.71
N HIS A 18 -8.69 1.07 -2.95
CA HIS A 18 -9.42 1.94 -3.89
C HIS A 18 -9.30 1.51 -5.36
N HIS A 19 -8.39 0.59 -5.66
CA HIS A 19 -8.21 0.08 -7.02
C HIS A 19 -9.08 -1.15 -7.32
N PHE A 20 -9.87 -1.60 -6.36
CA PHE A 20 -10.76 -2.75 -6.54
C PHE A 20 -12.22 -2.31 -6.67
N VAL A 21 -12.97 -3.05 -7.50
CA VAL A 21 -14.42 -2.91 -7.54
C VAL A 21 -14.99 -3.58 -6.30
N MET A 22 -15.72 -2.84 -5.50
CA MET A 22 -16.40 -3.36 -4.31
C MET A 22 -17.70 -4.02 -4.75
N ASP A 23 -17.63 -5.34 -5.02
CA ASP A 23 -18.75 -6.18 -5.39
C ASP A 23 -19.07 -7.16 -4.24
N SER A 24 -20.30 -7.14 -3.78
CA SER A 24 -20.78 -8.05 -2.74
C SER A 24 -20.68 -9.53 -3.12
N ALA A 25 -20.61 -9.85 -4.41
CA ALA A 25 -20.38 -11.22 -4.89
C ALA A 25 -18.93 -11.70 -4.71
N ALA A 26 -17.97 -10.78 -4.54
CA ALA A 26 -16.54 -11.11 -4.38
C ALA A 26 -16.16 -11.57 -2.97
N GLY A 27 -17.10 -11.58 -2.01
CA GLY A 27 -16.85 -11.88 -0.61
C GLY A 27 -16.40 -10.66 0.21
N SER A 28 -16.35 -10.83 1.54
CA SER A 28 -16.03 -9.74 2.48
C SER A 28 -14.54 -9.52 2.69
N THR A 29 -13.69 -10.38 2.15
CA THR A 29 -12.24 -10.33 2.33
C THR A 29 -11.50 -10.45 0.99
N LEU A 30 -10.30 -9.88 0.93
CA LEU A 30 -9.39 -9.94 -0.20
C LEU A 30 -7.99 -10.26 0.32
N ALA A 31 -7.34 -11.28 -0.25
CA ALA A 31 -5.98 -11.62 0.14
C ALA A 31 -5.01 -10.46 -0.14
N TYR A 32 -4.21 -10.09 0.86
CA TYR A 32 -3.21 -9.02 0.74
C TYR A 32 -2.26 -9.25 -0.46
N SER A 33 -1.84 -10.49 -0.68
CA SER A 33 -0.97 -10.85 -1.80
C SER A 33 -1.62 -10.64 -3.18
N ALA A 34 -2.93 -10.87 -3.29
CA ALA A 34 -3.69 -10.61 -4.51
C ALA A 34 -3.82 -9.09 -4.75
N ALA A 35 -4.14 -8.34 -3.69
CA ALA A 35 -4.17 -6.88 -3.74
C ALA A 35 -2.81 -6.30 -4.14
N ALA A 36 -1.73 -6.79 -3.55
CA ALA A 36 -0.36 -6.39 -3.87
C ALA A 36 -0.05 -6.63 -5.36
N SER A 37 -0.31 -7.82 -5.87
CA SER A 37 -0.02 -8.19 -7.26
C SER A 37 -0.77 -7.30 -8.27
N ALA A 38 -2.05 -7.03 -8.02
CA ALA A 38 -2.85 -6.14 -8.86
C ALA A 38 -2.31 -4.70 -8.84
N ASN A 39 -1.89 -4.20 -7.67
CA ASN A 39 -1.32 -2.86 -7.56
C ASN A 39 0.05 -2.73 -8.23
N TYR A 40 0.88 -3.77 -8.22
CA TYR A 40 2.16 -3.74 -8.95
C TYR A 40 1.96 -3.56 -10.46
N ALA A 41 0.93 -4.18 -11.04
CA ALA A 41 0.58 -3.97 -12.46
C ALA A 41 0.13 -2.52 -12.72
N LEU A 42 -0.60 -1.90 -11.79
CA LEU A 42 -1.01 -0.51 -11.90
C LEU A 42 0.17 0.48 -11.83
N TRP A 43 1.26 0.18 -11.14
CA TRP A 43 2.43 1.05 -11.12
C TRP A 43 3.00 1.26 -12.53
N ASP A 44 3.08 0.18 -13.32
CA ASP A 44 3.55 0.26 -14.71
C ASP A 44 2.56 1.04 -15.60
N GLU A 45 1.26 0.82 -15.44
CA GLU A 45 0.25 1.60 -16.15
C GLU A 45 0.33 3.09 -15.81
N TYR A 46 0.40 3.42 -14.51
CA TYR A 46 0.34 4.80 -14.04
C TYR A 46 1.60 5.59 -14.33
N GLN A 47 2.76 4.95 -14.42
CA GLN A 47 4.01 5.56 -14.87
C GLN A 47 3.87 6.25 -16.24
N HIS A 48 2.98 5.74 -17.09
CA HIS A 48 2.75 6.26 -18.44
C HIS A 48 1.43 7.04 -18.61
N LYS A 49 0.47 6.81 -17.72
CA LYS A 49 -0.92 7.31 -17.85
C LYS A 49 -1.08 8.79 -17.61
N PHE A 50 -0.40 9.35 -16.63
CA PHE A 50 -0.70 10.69 -16.12
C PHE A 50 0.12 11.80 -16.77
N GLY A 51 1.23 11.49 -17.45
CA GLY A 51 2.13 12.46 -18.07
C GLY A 51 2.97 13.26 -17.05
N VAL A 52 3.02 12.79 -15.82
CA VAL A 52 3.88 13.24 -14.72
C VAL A 52 4.37 11.99 -13.97
N PRO A 53 5.49 12.06 -13.22
CA PRO A 53 5.98 10.94 -12.44
C PRO A 53 4.91 10.34 -11.51
N TYR A 54 4.82 9.02 -11.48
CA TYR A 54 4.02 8.28 -10.52
C TYR A 54 4.90 7.71 -9.41
N HIS A 55 4.49 7.90 -8.16
CA HIS A 55 5.14 7.30 -7.00
C HIS A 55 4.36 6.07 -6.55
N PRO A 56 5.00 4.88 -6.50
CA PRO A 56 4.33 3.68 -6.04
C PRO A 56 3.87 3.85 -4.60
N ASN A 57 2.71 3.25 -4.30
CA ASN A 57 2.19 3.14 -2.94
C ASN A 57 2.31 1.71 -2.45
N VAL A 58 2.64 1.52 -1.18
CA VAL A 58 2.50 0.25 -0.46
C VAL A 58 1.57 0.46 0.72
N SER A 59 0.45 -0.27 0.75
CA SER A 59 -0.47 -0.26 1.88
C SER A 59 -0.04 -1.26 2.94
N VAL A 60 -0.09 -0.88 4.22
CA VAL A 60 0.17 -1.78 5.35
C VAL A 60 -0.97 -2.78 5.49
N GLY A 61 -2.20 -2.34 5.30
CA GLY A 61 -3.41 -3.15 5.37
C GLY A 61 -4.63 -2.36 4.91
N TRP A 62 -5.80 -2.95 5.13
CA TRP A 62 -7.09 -2.28 5.05
C TRP A 62 -8.14 -3.05 5.81
N ASP A 63 -8.75 -2.42 6.80
CA ASP A 63 -9.93 -2.88 7.51
C ASP A 63 -10.72 -1.67 8.03
N SER A 64 -11.75 -1.28 7.29
CA SER A 64 -12.64 -0.17 7.68
C SER A 64 -13.84 -0.60 8.50
N THR A 65 -13.91 -1.86 8.96
CA THR A 65 -15.03 -2.35 9.77
C THR A 65 -15.21 -1.59 11.09
N PRO A 66 -14.19 -1.02 11.75
CA PRO A 66 -14.41 -0.16 12.91
C PRO A 66 -15.26 1.10 12.63
N ARG A 67 -15.36 1.51 11.37
CA ARG A 67 -16.17 2.66 10.92
C ARG A 67 -17.58 2.27 10.48
N THR A 68 -17.89 0.97 10.45
CA THR A 68 -19.22 0.47 10.06
C THR A 68 -20.15 0.38 11.27
N GLN A 69 -21.43 0.12 11.01
CA GLN A 69 -22.42 -0.12 12.06
C GLN A 69 -22.18 -1.50 12.69
N GLN A 70 -21.83 -1.54 13.99
CA GLN A 70 -21.32 -2.74 14.66
C GLN A 70 -22.38 -3.80 14.98
N ASN A 71 -23.66 -3.48 14.92
CA ASN A 71 -24.76 -4.38 15.25
C ASN A 71 -25.40 -5.05 14.01
N VAL A 72 -24.79 -4.93 12.85
CA VAL A 72 -25.21 -5.60 11.60
C VAL A 72 -24.04 -6.38 11.01
N PRO A 73 -24.31 -7.50 10.28
CA PRO A 73 -23.25 -8.23 9.58
C PRO A 73 -22.56 -7.33 8.55
N HIS A 74 -21.24 -7.47 8.44
CA HIS A 74 -20.47 -6.77 7.40
C HIS A 74 -20.86 -7.30 6.02
N GLN A 75 -21.23 -6.39 5.13
CA GLN A 75 -21.54 -6.67 3.73
C GLN A 75 -20.78 -5.67 2.85
N VAL A 76 -20.03 -6.18 1.88
CA VAL A 76 -19.25 -5.32 0.99
C VAL A 76 -20.15 -4.39 0.20
N GLY A 77 -19.76 -3.11 0.18
CA GLY A 77 -20.50 -2.03 -0.44
C GLY A 77 -19.68 -0.75 -0.54
N PRO A 78 -20.33 0.41 -0.64
CA PRO A 78 -19.66 1.71 -0.60
C PRO A 78 -18.91 1.90 0.73
N TYR A 79 -17.90 2.78 0.72
CA TYR A 79 -17.19 3.15 1.96
C TYR A 79 -18.18 3.53 3.09
N PRO A 80 -17.97 3.06 4.33
CA PRO A 80 -16.80 2.29 4.83
C PRO A 80 -16.92 0.76 4.69
N TRP A 81 -17.86 0.22 3.95
CA TRP A 81 -18.15 -1.19 3.80
C TRP A 81 -17.28 -1.91 2.75
N TYR A 82 -16.02 -1.51 2.62
CA TYR A 82 -15.09 -2.16 1.70
C TYR A 82 -14.67 -3.54 2.20
N ALA A 83 -14.21 -4.39 1.30
CA ALA A 83 -13.59 -5.68 1.65
C ALA A 83 -12.36 -5.45 2.54
N VAL A 84 -12.12 -6.36 3.48
CA VAL A 84 -10.97 -6.35 4.37
C VAL A 84 -9.78 -7.02 3.69
N LEU A 85 -8.58 -6.47 3.80
CA LEU A 85 -7.35 -7.13 3.37
C LEU A 85 -6.87 -8.11 4.43
N GLU A 86 -6.84 -9.40 4.09
CA GLU A 86 -6.36 -10.45 4.97
C GLU A 86 -4.94 -10.91 4.62
N GLY A 87 -4.16 -11.28 5.64
CA GLY A 87 -2.80 -11.75 5.47
C GLY A 87 -1.76 -10.64 5.29
N ASN A 88 -2.06 -9.43 5.72
CA ASN A 88 -1.17 -8.26 5.76
C ASN A 88 -0.15 -8.35 6.90
N THR A 89 0.54 -9.48 7.01
CA THR A 89 1.59 -9.70 8.01
C THR A 89 2.81 -8.80 7.74
N PRO A 90 3.67 -8.53 8.77
CA PRO A 90 4.93 -7.82 8.56
C PRO A 90 5.81 -8.43 7.46
N ALA A 91 5.84 -9.75 7.31
CA ALA A 91 6.57 -10.45 6.26
C ALA A 91 5.98 -10.19 4.86
N ALA A 92 4.65 -10.21 4.72
CA ALA A 92 3.98 -9.88 3.47
C ALA A 92 4.19 -8.41 3.09
N PHE A 93 4.13 -7.51 4.07
CA PHE A 93 4.44 -6.09 3.88
C PHE A 93 5.91 -5.88 3.47
N GLN A 94 6.86 -6.59 4.10
CA GLN A 94 8.28 -6.55 3.72
C GLN A 94 8.49 -6.99 2.27
N THR A 95 7.77 -8.03 1.83
CA THR A 95 7.79 -8.49 0.44
C THR A 95 7.30 -7.40 -0.52
N ALA A 96 6.23 -6.70 -0.17
CA ALA A 96 5.71 -5.59 -0.95
C ALA A 96 6.70 -4.41 -1.03
N LEU A 97 7.35 -4.08 0.09
CA LEU A 97 8.40 -3.05 0.13
C LEU A 97 9.60 -3.42 -0.74
N ALA A 98 10.03 -4.69 -0.72
CA ALA A 98 11.13 -5.17 -1.56
C ALA A 98 10.77 -5.04 -3.06
N ARG A 99 9.52 -5.34 -3.43
CA ARG A 99 9.01 -5.13 -4.79
C ARG A 99 9.02 -3.65 -5.17
N ALA A 100 8.59 -2.77 -4.28
CA ALA A 100 8.64 -1.33 -4.49
C ALA A 100 10.09 -0.83 -4.64
N GLN A 101 11.03 -1.32 -3.84
CA GLN A 101 12.45 -1.00 -3.97
C GLN A 101 13.00 -1.40 -5.35
N GLN A 102 12.63 -2.59 -5.85
CA GLN A 102 13.02 -3.02 -7.20
C GLN A 102 12.44 -2.09 -8.27
N TYR A 103 11.17 -1.71 -8.16
CA TYR A 103 10.52 -0.76 -9.06
C TYR A 103 11.26 0.59 -9.07
N LEU A 104 11.58 1.12 -7.90
CA LEU A 104 12.29 2.39 -7.76
C LEU A 104 13.71 2.37 -8.36
N LYS A 105 14.36 1.21 -8.48
CA LYS A 105 15.68 1.08 -9.10
C LYS A 105 15.66 1.12 -10.63
N ARG A 106 14.50 1.03 -11.24
CA ARG A 106 14.36 1.05 -12.70
C ARG A 106 14.84 2.37 -13.30
N PRO A 107 15.48 2.36 -14.47
CA PRO A 107 16.01 3.57 -15.10
C PRO A 107 14.92 4.53 -15.59
N ASP A 108 13.73 4.03 -15.92
CA ASP A 108 12.58 4.81 -16.35
C ASP A 108 11.80 5.49 -15.20
N VAL A 109 12.10 5.15 -13.94
CA VAL A 109 11.55 5.81 -12.75
C VAL A 109 12.47 6.95 -12.35
N SER A 110 12.13 8.17 -12.73
CA SER A 110 12.98 9.36 -12.52
C SER A 110 13.07 9.80 -11.06
N GLN A 111 12.00 9.66 -10.30
CA GLN A 111 11.94 10.05 -8.89
C GLN A 111 11.81 8.83 -7.98
N LYS A 112 12.75 8.69 -7.04
CA LYS A 112 12.85 7.52 -6.15
C LYS A 112 12.06 7.74 -4.85
N ILE A 113 10.75 7.95 -4.99
CA ILE A 113 9.83 8.21 -3.88
C ILE A 113 8.85 7.04 -3.79
N LEU A 114 8.67 6.52 -2.58
CA LEU A 114 7.66 5.54 -2.18
C LEU A 114 6.71 6.20 -1.17
N THR A 115 5.41 6.01 -1.37
CA THR A 115 4.43 6.36 -0.34
C THR A 115 3.96 5.11 0.39
N ILE A 116 3.66 5.23 1.68
CA ILE A 116 3.13 4.14 2.50
C ILE A 116 1.82 4.60 3.11
N ASN A 117 0.78 3.84 2.93
CA ASN A 117 -0.48 3.99 3.64
C ASN A 117 -0.53 2.95 4.77
N ALA A 118 -0.48 3.36 6.04
CA ALA A 118 -0.29 4.71 6.52
C ALA A 118 0.52 4.69 7.83
N TRP A 119 0.77 5.85 8.42
CA TRP A 119 1.42 5.92 9.73
C TRP A 119 0.48 5.50 10.86
N ASN A 120 -0.78 5.97 10.85
CA ASN A 120 -1.70 5.87 11.99
C ASN A 120 -3.19 5.77 11.63
N GLU A 121 -3.54 5.20 10.49
CA GLU A 121 -4.95 4.96 10.11
C GLU A 121 -5.53 3.72 10.82
N TRP A 122 -5.62 3.80 12.15
CA TRP A 122 -6.08 2.70 13.02
C TRP A 122 -7.46 2.17 12.65
N THR A 123 -8.41 3.06 12.39
CA THR A 123 -9.79 2.70 12.06
C THR A 123 -9.97 2.24 10.61
N GLU A 124 -8.89 2.22 9.84
CA GLU A 124 -8.82 1.61 8.51
C GLU A 124 -7.88 0.38 8.49
N GLY A 125 -7.40 -0.06 9.65
CA GLY A 125 -6.51 -1.23 9.75
C GLY A 125 -5.20 -1.07 8.97
N SER A 126 -4.76 0.18 8.75
CA SER A 126 -3.56 0.49 7.98
C SER A 126 -2.65 1.44 8.75
N TYR A 127 -1.71 0.90 9.49
CA TYR A 127 -0.84 1.69 10.37
C TYR A 127 0.53 1.06 10.56
N LEU A 128 1.55 1.91 10.75
CA LEU A 128 2.94 1.53 11.05
C LEU A 128 3.29 1.70 12.53
N LEU A 129 2.47 2.43 13.29
CA LEU A 129 2.69 2.59 14.72
C LEU A 129 2.73 1.23 15.41
N PRO A 130 3.62 1.03 16.40
CA PRO A 130 3.71 -0.21 17.14
C PRO A 130 2.38 -0.60 17.77
N ASP A 131 2.04 -1.88 17.71
CA ASP A 131 0.82 -2.44 18.27
C ASP A 131 1.11 -3.63 19.20
N THR A 132 0.09 -4.15 19.87
CA THR A 132 0.22 -5.28 20.81
C THR A 132 0.33 -6.65 20.13
N VAL A 133 0.10 -6.73 18.81
CA VAL A 133 0.14 -7.98 18.03
C VAL A 133 1.48 -8.13 17.33
N ASN A 134 1.94 -7.08 16.64
CA ASN A 134 3.14 -7.11 15.79
C ASN A 134 4.31 -6.32 16.40
N GLY A 135 4.11 -5.59 17.50
CA GLY A 135 5.14 -4.73 18.07
C GLY A 135 5.66 -3.73 17.04
N THR A 136 6.96 -3.74 16.79
CA THR A 136 7.66 -2.89 15.82
C THR A 136 7.90 -3.55 14.46
N ALA A 137 7.37 -4.75 14.22
CA ALA A 137 7.76 -5.58 13.08
C ALA A 137 7.48 -4.93 11.69
N HIS A 138 6.46 -4.08 11.56
CA HIS A 138 6.24 -3.33 10.32
C HIS A 138 7.32 -2.25 10.09
N LEU A 139 7.80 -1.59 11.15
CA LEU A 139 8.92 -0.63 11.05
C LEU A 139 10.23 -1.35 10.76
N GLU A 140 10.45 -2.52 11.35
CA GLU A 140 11.60 -3.37 11.08
C GLU A 140 11.60 -3.86 9.63
N ALA A 141 10.44 -4.17 9.06
CA ALA A 141 10.29 -4.52 7.63
C ALA A 141 10.79 -3.38 6.72
N ILE A 142 10.46 -2.12 7.04
CA ILE A 142 11.00 -0.95 6.32
C ILE A 142 12.51 -0.88 6.47
N GLN A 143 13.02 -1.01 7.68
CA GLN A 143 14.46 -0.97 7.96
C GLN A 143 15.21 -2.06 7.19
N ASN A 144 14.70 -3.30 7.17
CA ASN A 144 15.32 -4.43 6.49
C ASN A 144 15.43 -4.21 4.98
N VAL A 145 14.45 -3.55 4.37
CA VAL A 145 14.45 -3.31 2.92
C VAL A 145 15.27 -2.09 2.53
N PHE A 146 15.22 -1.01 3.31
CA PHE A 146 15.77 0.29 2.89
C PHE A 146 17.04 0.71 3.62
N ARG A 147 17.47 -0.04 4.64
CA ARG A 147 18.74 0.26 5.32
C ARG A 147 19.89 0.09 4.32
N PRO A 148 20.77 1.07 4.17
CA PRO A 148 22.00 0.89 3.38
C PRO A 148 22.80 -0.27 3.96
N VAL A 149 23.26 -1.20 3.10
CA VAL A 149 24.28 -2.18 3.49
C VAL A 149 25.50 -1.36 3.90
N ARG A 150 25.83 -1.33 5.20
CA ARG A 150 27.14 -0.80 5.62
C ARG A 150 28.18 -1.65 4.93
N ALA A 151 29.02 -1.03 4.11
CA ALA A 151 30.26 -1.66 3.71
C ALA A 151 30.95 -2.15 4.99
N ALA A 152 31.39 -3.40 5.01
CA ALA A 152 32.26 -3.89 6.09
C ALA A 152 33.38 -2.85 6.22
N ALA A 153 33.56 -2.30 7.42
CA ALA A 153 34.78 -1.53 7.70
C ALA A 153 35.90 -2.56 7.53
N ASP A 154 36.77 -2.31 6.57
CA ASP A 154 38.05 -3.05 6.47
C ASP A 154 38.80 -2.72 7.75
N ASP A 155 38.90 -3.70 8.68
CA ASP A 155 39.74 -3.66 9.88
C ASP A 155 41.21 -3.90 9.49
#